data_41899ce5e50ef3e2acac42ffb06254b1
#
_entry.id   41899ce5e50ef3e2acac42ffb06254b1
#
_cell.length_a   1.000
_cell.length_b   1.000
_cell.length_c   1.000
_cell.angle_alpha   90.00
_cell.angle_beta   90.00
_cell.angle_gamma   90.00
#
_symmetry.space_group_name_H-M   'P 1'
#
loop_
_entity.id
_entity.type
_entity.pdbx_description
1 polymer ?
#
loop_
_entity_poly.entity_id
_entity_poly.type
_entity_poly.pdbx_seq_one_letter_code
_entity_poly.pdbx_strand_id
1 'polypeptide(L)'
;MNRYPTVFATVDVVIRKGEKLLLGRKAHQSKFRFVGGFADPALDNSYEDAAKREAKEETGIQVEAVKYLGSTRIDDTRYRSTPDCIITHLFEATEWSGEPVASDDIAELKWFDSKQLTASDFVDKHHVLWDLYCKQRQ
;
A
#
# COMPACT_ATOMS: atom_id res chain seq x y z
N MET A 1 29.63 -6.90 19.48
CA MET A 1 29.31 -6.37 18.16
C MET A 1 28.08 -5.50 18.21
N ASN A 2 28.17 -4.30 17.69
CA ASN A 2 27.03 -3.38 17.65
C ASN A 2 26.15 -3.73 16.47
N ARG A 3 24.85 -3.72 16.75
CA ARG A 3 23.84 -3.90 15.71
C ARG A 3 22.77 -2.82 15.86
N TYR A 4 22.51 -2.14 14.77
CA TYR A 4 21.44 -1.16 14.75
C TYR A 4 20.13 -1.85 14.41
N PRO A 5 19.00 -1.40 14.99
CA PRO A 5 17.70 -1.93 14.60
C PRO A 5 17.49 -1.73 13.10
N THR A 6 16.91 -2.73 12.47
CA THR A 6 16.62 -2.68 11.03
C THR A 6 15.16 -2.39 10.83
N VAL A 7 14.86 -1.38 10.01
CA VAL A 7 13.49 -1.07 9.62
C VAL A 7 13.36 -1.44 8.15
N PHE A 8 12.39 -2.32 7.88
CA PHE A 8 12.06 -2.67 6.50
C PHE A 8 10.98 -1.72 6.02
N ALA A 9 11.25 -1.02 4.92
CA ALA A 9 10.36 0.00 4.39
C ALA A 9 9.47 -0.59 3.33
N THR A 10 8.16 -0.39 3.50
CA THR A 10 7.18 -0.73 2.48
C THR A 10 6.45 0.54 2.07
N VAL A 11 5.77 0.47 0.94
CA VAL A 11 4.90 1.53 0.45
C VAL A 11 3.53 0.95 0.19
N ASP A 12 2.51 1.75 0.41
CA ASP A 12 1.13 1.40 0.07
C ASP A 12 0.54 2.59 -0.67
N VAL A 13 -0.31 2.32 -1.65
CA VAL A 13 -0.77 3.36 -2.58
C VAL A 13 -2.28 3.39 -2.60
N VAL A 14 -2.83 4.57 -2.30
CA VAL A 14 -4.25 4.84 -2.44
C VAL A 14 -4.49 5.27 -3.88
N ILE A 15 -5.32 4.52 -4.59
CA ILE A 15 -5.74 4.83 -5.94
C ILE A 15 -7.22 5.13 -5.89
N ARG A 16 -7.57 6.36 -6.23
CA ARG A 16 -8.93 6.85 -6.05
C ARG A 16 -9.52 7.28 -7.39
N LYS A 17 -10.81 7.01 -7.54
CA LYS A 17 -11.59 7.50 -8.68
C LYS A 17 -12.92 7.99 -8.13
N GLY A 18 -13.05 9.32 -7.98
CA GLY A 18 -14.20 9.91 -7.31
C GLY A 18 -14.25 9.48 -5.84
N GLU A 19 -15.36 8.90 -5.44
CA GLU A 19 -15.55 8.41 -4.07
C GLU A 19 -15.11 6.96 -3.90
N LYS A 20 -14.52 6.35 -4.93
CA LYS A 20 -14.14 4.94 -4.89
C LYS A 20 -12.64 4.78 -4.73
N LEU A 21 -12.26 3.77 -3.96
CA LEU A 21 -10.86 3.39 -3.72
C LEU A 21 -10.62 2.01 -4.29
N LEU A 22 -9.46 1.85 -4.93
CA LEU A 22 -9.06 0.57 -5.50
C LEU A 22 -8.30 -0.23 -4.47
N LEU A 23 -8.78 -1.42 -4.15
CA LEU A 23 -8.11 -2.34 -3.24
C LEU A 23 -7.82 -3.64 -3.95
N GLY A 24 -6.78 -4.34 -3.51
CA GLY A 24 -6.39 -5.62 -4.05
C GLY A 24 -6.53 -6.73 -3.04
N ARG A 25 -6.75 -7.95 -3.53
CA ARG A 25 -6.86 -9.15 -2.72
C ARG A 25 -5.88 -10.19 -3.24
N LYS A 26 -5.15 -10.82 -2.33
CA LYS A 26 -4.30 -11.96 -2.68
C LYS A 26 -5.14 -13.24 -2.74
N ALA A 27 -4.69 -14.21 -3.55
CA ALA A 27 -5.48 -15.40 -3.88
C ALA A 27 -5.96 -16.20 -2.67
N HIS A 28 -5.12 -16.27 -1.62
CA HIS A 28 -5.43 -17.07 -0.42
C HIS A 28 -6.08 -16.27 0.71
N GLN A 29 -6.42 -15.00 0.44
CA GLN A 29 -7.03 -14.12 1.44
C GLN A 29 -8.44 -13.75 1.03
N SER A 30 -9.30 -13.48 2.02
CA SER A 30 -10.67 -13.05 1.77
C SER A 30 -10.83 -11.54 1.88
N LYS A 31 -9.87 -10.86 2.51
CA LYS A 31 -9.93 -9.41 2.73
C LYS A 31 -8.96 -8.70 1.79
N PHE A 32 -9.10 -7.39 1.74
CA PHE A 32 -8.41 -6.55 0.77
C PHE A 32 -7.35 -5.68 1.44
N ARG A 33 -6.55 -5.02 0.62
CA ARG A 33 -5.49 -4.10 1.05
C ARG A 33 -5.24 -3.05 -0.02
N PHE A 34 -4.63 -1.93 0.35
CA PHE A 34 -4.04 -1.04 -0.65
C PHE A 34 -2.93 -1.80 -1.36
N VAL A 35 -2.75 -1.52 -2.64
CA VAL A 35 -1.63 -2.12 -3.39
C VAL A 35 -0.32 -1.54 -2.89
N GLY A 36 0.74 -2.32 -2.92
CA GLY A 36 2.03 -1.89 -2.42
C GLY A 36 2.98 -3.05 -2.24
N GLY A 37 4.15 -2.75 -1.65
CA GLY A 37 5.17 -3.76 -1.40
C GLY A 37 6.42 -3.14 -0.82
N PHE A 38 7.50 -3.91 -0.81
CA PHE A 38 8.78 -3.46 -0.28
C PHE A 38 9.44 -2.44 -1.19
N ALA A 39 9.97 -1.37 -0.60
CA ALA A 39 10.90 -0.51 -1.32
C ALA A 39 12.16 -1.33 -1.62
N ASP A 40 12.71 -1.17 -2.83
CA ASP A 40 13.85 -1.95 -3.29
C ASP A 40 14.96 -0.99 -3.69
N PRO A 41 16.07 -0.93 -2.93
CA PRO A 41 17.14 0.01 -3.25
C PRO A 41 17.84 -0.26 -4.58
N ALA A 42 17.66 -1.46 -5.16
CA ALA A 42 18.17 -1.75 -6.49
C ALA A 42 17.33 -1.11 -7.60
N LEU A 43 16.07 -0.79 -7.32
CA LEU A 43 15.13 -0.27 -8.31
C LEU A 43 14.66 1.15 -8.00
N ASP A 44 14.61 1.52 -6.73
CA ASP A 44 13.95 2.74 -6.28
C ASP A 44 14.96 3.72 -5.70
N ASN A 45 14.91 4.98 -6.13
CA ASN A 45 15.72 6.04 -5.55
C ASN A 45 14.99 6.79 -4.43
N SER A 46 13.71 6.53 -4.26
CA SER A 46 12.88 7.19 -3.27
C SER A 46 11.67 6.32 -2.98
N TYR A 47 10.94 6.64 -1.90
CA TYR A 47 9.67 5.96 -1.64
C TYR A 47 8.61 6.36 -2.66
N GLU A 48 8.69 7.56 -3.20
CA GLU A 48 7.81 7.98 -4.30
C GLU A 48 7.99 7.07 -5.52
N ASP A 49 9.25 6.75 -5.86
CA ASP A 49 9.54 5.82 -6.95
C ASP A 49 8.99 4.43 -6.64
N ALA A 50 9.18 3.97 -5.40
CA ALA A 50 8.68 2.66 -4.99
C ALA A 50 7.15 2.59 -5.12
N ALA A 51 6.45 3.66 -4.70
CA ALA A 51 4.99 3.72 -4.78
C ALA A 51 4.52 3.61 -6.23
N LYS A 52 5.15 4.36 -7.14
CA LYS A 52 4.80 4.32 -8.56
C LYS A 52 5.05 2.95 -9.16
N ARG A 53 6.19 2.35 -8.83
CA ARG A 53 6.58 1.03 -9.34
C ARG A 53 5.62 -0.06 -8.85
N GLU A 54 5.34 -0.07 -7.55
CA GLU A 54 4.44 -1.09 -6.99
C GLU A 54 3.03 -0.97 -7.54
N ALA A 55 2.52 0.24 -7.70
CA ALA A 55 1.20 0.44 -8.30
C ALA A 55 1.16 -0.13 -9.71
N LYS A 56 2.22 0.11 -10.50
CA LYS A 56 2.29 -0.40 -11.87
C LYS A 56 2.40 -1.92 -11.90
N GLU A 57 3.22 -2.50 -11.03
CA GLU A 57 3.40 -3.96 -10.99
C GLU A 57 2.11 -4.67 -10.63
N GLU A 58 1.35 -4.14 -9.70
CA GLU A 58 0.15 -4.82 -9.19
C GLU A 58 -1.13 -4.49 -9.93
N THR A 59 -1.21 -3.35 -10.61
CA THR A 59 -2.43 -2.91 -11.29
C THR A 59 -2.26 -2.60 -12.77
N GLY A 60 -1.02 -2.43 -13.22
CA GLY A 60 -0.76 -2.05 -14.62
C GLY A 60 -0.99 -0.58 -14.93
N ILE A 61 -1.46 0.22 -13.96
CA ILE A 61 -1.68 1.65 -14.22
C ILE A 61 -0.36 2.40 -14.28
N GLN A 62 -0.39 3.57 -14.92
CA GLN A 62 0.76 4.49 -14.96
C GLN A 62 0.50 5.62 -13.98
N VAL A 63 1.38 5.74 -12.97
CA VAL A 63 1.26 6.80 -11.95
C VAL A 63 2.30 7.86 -12.25
N GLU A 64 1.84 9.09 -12.47
CA GLU A 64 2.72 10.22 -12.79
C GLU A 64 3.11 11.00 -11.53
N ALA A 65 2.21 11.11 -10.56
CA ALA A 65 2.45 11.88 -9.35
C ALA A 65 1.82 11.21 -8.14
N VAL A 66 2.50 11.31 -7.01
CA VAL A 66 2.01 10.80 -5.74
C VAL A 66 2.13 11.88 -4.67
N LYS A 67 1.26 11.78 -3.67
CA LYS A 67 1.30 12.65 -2.49
C LYS A 67 1.53 11.77 -1.26
N TYR A 68 2.54 12.12 -0.45
CA TYR A 68 2.82 11.39 0.77
C TYR A 68 1.76 11.69 1.83
N LEU A 69 1.16 10.65 2.39
CA LEU A 69 0.13 10.80 3.42
C LEU A 69 0.64 10.53 4.83
N GLY A 70 1.72 9.79 4.96
CA GLY A 70 2.30 9.50 6.26
C GLY A 70 2.84 8.09 6.36
N SER A 71 3.39 7.78 7.52
CA SER A 71 3.94 6.45 7.77
C SER A 71 3.37 5.89 9.07
N THR A 72 3.40 4.57 9.17
CA THR A 72 2.99 3.89 10.38
C THR A 72 3.67 2.54 10.45
N ARG A 73 3.92 2.07 11.68
CA ARG A 73 4.38 0.72 11.89
C ARG A 73 3.25 -0.24 11.51
N ILE A 74 3.60 -1.30 10.80
CA ILE A 74 2.64 -2.33 10.44
C ILE A 74 3.17 -3.66 10.97
N ASP A 75 2.35 -4.33 11.74
CA ASP A 75 2.76 -5.52 12.47
C ASP A 75 2.19 -6.76 11.78
N ASP A 76 2.54 -6.91 10.51
CA ASP A 76 2.04 -8.03 9.74
C ASP A 76 3.07 -9.16 9.66
N THR A 77 2.70 -10.24 8.98
CA THR A 77 3.47 -11.48 8.99
C THR A 77 4.54 -11.56 7.91
N ARG A 78 4.74 -10.51 7.12
CA ARG A 78 5.72 -10.51 6.04
C ARG A 78 7.14 -10.64 6.56
N TYR A 79 7.39 -10.10 7.77
CA TYR A 79 8.70 -10.15 8.38
C TYR A 79 8.54 -10.24 9.89
N ARG A 80 9.33 -11.12 10.52
CA ARG A 80 9.14 -11.45 11.94
C ARG A 80 10.40 -11.29 12.79
N SER A 81 11.47 -10.75 12.24
CA SER A 81 12.71 -10.60 13.00
C SER A 81 12.56 -9.52 14.08
N THR A 82 13.07 -9.81 15.27
CA THR A 82 13.07 -8.87 16.40
C THR A 82 14.52 -8.49 16.69
N PRO A 83 14.84 -7.20 16.84
CA PRO A 83 13.98 -6.03 17.03
C PRO A 83 13.51 -5.35 15.73
N ASP A 84 13.69 -6.00 14.62
CA ASP A 84 13.38 -5.41 13.32
C ASP A 84 11.86 -5.28 13.14
N CYS A 85 11.44 -4.32 12.35
CA CYS A 85 10.02 -4.08 12.11
C CYS A 85 9.80 -3.52 10.71
N ILE A 86 8.55 -3.49 10.30
CA ILE A 86 8.14 -2.89 9.05
C ILE A 86 7.49 -1.54 9.37
N ILE A 87 7.95 -0.48 8.69
CA ILE A 87 7.28 0.80 8.67
C ILE A 87 6.84 1.02 7.22
N THR A 88 5.55 1.23 7.03
CA THR A 88 5.00 1.46 5.71
C THR A 88 4.73 2.95 5.50
N HIS A 89 4.88 3.37 4.25
CA HIS A 89 4.69 4.75 3.82
C HIS A 89 3.47 4.78 2.89
N LEU A 90 2.44 5.50 3.29
CA LEU A 90 1.20 5.59 2.53
C LEU A 90 1.25 6.78 1.59
N PHE A 91 0.97 6.53 0.33
CA PHE A 91 0.90 7.54 -0.73
C PHE A 91 -0.47 7.53 -1.38
N GLU A 92 -0.89 8.66 -1.89
CA GLU A 92 -2.04 8.71 -2.78
C GLU A 92 -1.54 9.02 -4.20
N ALA A 93 -1.98 8.22 -5.17
CA ALA A 93 -1.72 8.51 -6.58
C ALA A 93 -2.61 9.68 -7.00
N THR A 94 -1.99 10.86 -7.21
CA THR A 94 -2.73 12.08 -7.52
C THR A 94 -2.91 12.30 -9.02
N GLU A 95 -2.02 11.71 -9.83
CA GLU A 95 -2.13 11.73 -11.30
C GLU A 95 -1.81 10.34 -11.80
N TRP A 96 -2.78 9.68 -12.40
CA TRP A 96 -2.59 8.34 -12.93
C TRP A 96 -3.52 8.08 -14.09
N SER A 97 -3.19 7.09 -14.90
CA SER A 97 -3.96 6.72 -16.09
C SER A 97 -3.89 5.22 -16.33
N GLY A 98 -4.76 4.74 -17.17
CA GLY A 98 -4.84 3.33 -17.52
C GLY A 98 -5.98 2.63 -16.82
N GLU A 99 -6.27 1.43 -17.29
CA GLU A 99 -7.34 0.59 -16.74
C GLU A 99 -6.71 -0.43 -15.80
N PRO A 100 -7.05 -0.43 -14.50
CA PRO A 100 -6.44 -1.38 -13.56
C PRO A 100 -6.81 -2.82 -13.89
N VAL A 101 -5.80 -3.68 -13.91
CA VAL A 101 -5.94 -5.11 -14.10
C VAL A 101 -5.04 -5.80 -13.07
N ALA A 102 -5.59 -6.75 -12.32
CA ALA A 102 -4.82 -7.46 -11.31
C ALA A 102 -3.61 -8.14 -11.93
N SER A 103 -2.46 -7.99 -11.30
CA SER A 103 -1.19 -8.51 -11.78
C SER A 103 -0.30 -8.86 -10.60
N ASP A 104 0.82 -9.52 -10.89
CA ASP A 104 1.77 -10.01 -9.89
C ASP A 104 1.05 -10.94 -8.92
N ASP A 105 1.17 -10.75 -7.62
CA ASP A 105 0.53 -11.63 -6.64
C ASP A 105 -0.89 -11.18 -6.24
N ILE A 106 -1.44 -10.19 -6.93
CA ILE A 106 -2.80 -9.72 -6.70
C ILE A 106 -3.77 -10.55 -7.56
N ALA A 107 -4.69 -11.24 -6.91
CA ALA A 107 -5.68 -12.09 -7.58
C ALA A 107 -6.90 -11.31 -8.05
N GLU A 108 -7.25 -10.24 -7.35
CA GLU A 108 -8.44 -9.45 -7.66
C GLU A 108 -8.22 -8.00 -7.30
N LEU A 109 -8.67 -7.09 -8.17
CA LEU A 109 -8.80 -5.66 -7.87
C LEU A 109 -10.27 -5.33 -7.82
N LYS A 110 -10.65 -4.48 -6.86
CA LYS A 110 -12.05 -4.11 -6.70
C LYS A 110 -12.13 -2.66 -6.25
N TRP A 111 -13.08 -1.92 -6.83
CA TRP A 111 -13.40 -0.56 -6.42
C TRP A 111 -14.41 -0.61 -5.28
N PHE A 112 -14.08 0.07 -4.17
CA PHE A 112 -14.94 0.16 -3.00
C PHE A 112 -15.41 1.59 -2.81
N ASP A 113 -16.67 1.77 -2.44
CA ASP A 113 -17.16 3.07 -2.02
C ASP A 113 -16.48 3.43 -0.69
N SER A 114 -15.72 4.53 -0.69
CA SER A 114 -14.96 4.94 0.49
C SER A 114 -15.84 5.22 1.70
N LYS A 115 -17.11 5.59 1.47
CA LYS A 115 -18.04 5.86 2.56
C LYS A 115 -18.53 4.60 3.24
N GLN A 116 -18.39 3.45 2.59
CA GLN A 116 -18.85 2.17 3.13
C GLN A 116 -17.71 1.30 3.65
N LEU A 117 -16.47 1.67 3.36
CA LEU A 117 -15.31 0.94 3.83
C LEU A 117 -15.14 1.11 5.34
N THR A 118 -14.75 0.02 5.98
CA THR A 118 -14.38 0.02 7.40
C THR A 118 -13.05 -0.69 7.57
N ALA A 119 -12.44 -0.54 8.73
CA ALA A 119 -11.18 -1.21 9.04
C ALA A 119 -11.28 -2.72 8.89
N SER A 120 -12.47 -3.30 9.11
CA SER A 120 -12.66 -4.75 9.03
C SER A 120 -12.64 -5.30 7.61
N ASP A 121 -12.72 -4.45 6.60
CA ASP A 121 -12.59 -4.87 5.21
C ASP A 121 -11.15 -5.15 4.82
N PHE A 122 -10.19 -4.66 5.62
CA PHE A 122 -8.77 -4.81 5.35
C PHE A 122 -8.20 -6.06 5.99
N VAL A 123 -7.18 -6.63 5.35
CA VAL A 123 -6.45 -7.77 5.91
C VAL A 123 -5.92 -7.42 7.30
N ASP A 124 -5.69 -8.46 8.11
CA ASP A 124 -5.26 -8.30 9.50
C ASP A 124 -4.02 -7.38 9.57
N LYS A 125 -4.02 -6.49 10.58
CA LYS A 125 -2.96 -5.50 10.84
C LYS A 125 -2.95 -4.32 9.87
N HIS A 126 -3.63 -4.39 8.72
CA HIS A 126 -3.67 -3.28 7.76
C HIS A 126 -4.71 -2.21 8.11
N HIS A 127 -5.51 -2.41 9.17
CA HIS A 127 -6.44 -1.39 9.65
C HIS A 127 -5.73 -0.07 9.98
N VAL A 128 -4.45 -0.13 10.37
CA VAL A 128 -3.67 1.07 10.68
C VAL A 128 -3.52 1.98 9.45
N LEU A 129 -3.49 1.39 8.25
CA LEU A 129 -3.42 2.16 7.01
C LEU A 129 -4.74 2.84 6.70
N TRP A 130 -5.85 2.15 6.95
CA TRP A 130 -7.17 2.75 6.78
C TRP A 130 -7.34 3.92 7.76
N ASP A 131 -6.92 3.75 9.01
CA ASP A 131 -6.98 4.82 10.01
C ASP A 131 -6.14 6.02 9.59
N LEU A 132 -4.94 5.78 9.07
CA LEU A 132 -4.06 6.84 8.60
C LEU A 132 -4.69 7.60 7.42
N TYR A 133 -5.27 6.88 6.48
CA TYR A 133 -5.94 7.49 5.33
C TYR A 133 -7.12 8.37 5.79
N CYS A 134 -7.96 7.85 6.67
CA CYS A 134 -9.12 8.60 7.18
C CYS A 134 -8.68 9.88 7.90
N LYS A 135 -7.62 9.79 8.70
CA LYS A 135 -7.08 10.94 9.42
C LYS A 135 -6.62 12.03 8.45
N GLN A 136 -6.00 11.65 7.34
CA GLN A 136 -5.51 12.61 6.35
C GLN A 136 -6.63 13.24 5.52
N ARG A 137 -7.81 12.62 5.51
CA ARG A 137 -8.96 13.11 4.74
C ARG A 137 -9.83 14.10 5.52
N GLN A 138 -9.57 14.29 6.79
CA GLN A 138 -10.33 15.22 7.63
C GLN A 138 -10.00 16.67 7.33
#